data_7985e4f64ec9ef5027ccd638efd510b9
#
_entry.id   7985e4f64ec9ef5027ccd638efd510b9
#
_cell.length_a   1.000
_cell.length_b   1.000
_cell.length_c   1.000
_cell.angle_alpha   90.00
_cell.angle_beta   90.00
_cell.angle_gamma   90.00
#
_symmetry.space_group_name_H-M   'P 1'
#
loop_
_entity.id
_entity.type
_entity.pdbx_description
1 polymer ?
#
loop_
_entity_poly.entity_id
_entity_poly.type
_entity_poly.pdbx_seq_one_letter_code
_entity_poly.pdbx_strand_id
1 'polypeptide(L)'
;LLIHEGAPCESQKAAAKIYNADKTYFVLNGTSASNKVVLNACLTPGDLVLYDRNNHKSINHGALLQAGASPIYLETARNPYGFIGGIDEKCFDEAYLRKLVAEKVPEKANAKRPFRLAVIQLGTYDGTIYNARQVVDKIGHLCDYILFDSAWVGYEQFIPMMRDCSPLLLDLGPDD
;
A
#
# COMPACT_ATOMS: atom_id res chain seq x y z
N LEU A 1 2.76 -0.03 28.95
CA LEU A 1 2.46 -0.47 27.58
C LEU A 1 1.02 -1.00 27.40
N LEU A 2 0.37 -1.47 28.46
CA LEU A 2 -1.05 -1.89 28.40
C LEU A 2 -2.00 -0.68 28.29
N ILE A 3 -1.59 0.46 28.78
CA ILE A 3 -2.31 1.72 28.69
C ILE A 3 -1.53 2.63 27.76
N HIS A 4 -2.19 3.16 26.74
CA HIS A 4 -1.54 3.99 25.71
C HIS A 4 -1.42 5.44 26.22
N GLU A 5 -0.53 5.66 27.21
CA GLU A 5 -0.32 6.92 27.91
C GLU A 5 1.18 7.20 28.13
N GLY A 6 1.47 8.39 28.63
CA GLY A 6 2.80 8.83 29.00
C GLY A 6 3.75 9.03 27.82
N ALA A 7 5.03 8.91 28.05
CA ALA A 7 6.09 9.22 27.08
C ALA A 7 5.95 8.48 25.73
N PRO A 8 5.59 7.18 25.67
CA PRO A 8 5.36 6.52 24.37
C PRO A 8 4.23 7.16 23.57
N CYS A 9 3.13 7.53 24.23
CA CYS A 9 1.99 8.19 23.55
C CYS A 9 2.39 9.58 23.04
N GLU A 10 3.07 10.36 23.88
CA GLU A 10 3.54 11.70 23.49
C GLU A 10 4.57 11.64 22.35
N SER A 11 5.45 10.65 22.35
CA SER A 11 6.41 10.43 21.25
C SER A 11 5.70 10.10 19.93
N GLN A 12 4.64 9.29 19.95
CA GLN A 12 3.86 8.96 18.75
C GLN A 12 3.09 10.19 18.22
N LYS A 13 2.56 11.03 19.12
CA LYS A 13 1.94 12.31 18.72
C LYS A 13 2.96 13.27 18.09
N ALA A 14 4.16 13.35 18.67
CA ALA A 14 5.25 14.16 18.10
C ALA A 14 5.67 13.65 16.73
N ALA A 15 5.80 12.33 16.55
CA ALA A 15 6.11 11.72 15.26
C ALA A 15 4.99 12.00 14.23
N ALA A 16 3.73 11.86 14.61
CA ALA A 16 2.59 12.17 13.74
C ALA A 16 2.67 13.62 13.22
N LYS A 17 2.95 14.57 14.12
CA LYS A 17 3.11 15.98 13.77
C LYS A 17 4.28 16.22 12.81
N ILE A 18 5.44 15.58 13.04
CA ILE A 18 6.64 15.74 12.21
C ILE A 18 6.40 15.17 10.79
N TYR A 19 5.72 14.03 10.72
CA TYR A 19 5.47 13.33 9.46
C TYR A 19 4.16 13.74 8.76
N ASN A 20 3.45 14.73 9.27
CA ASN A 20 2.16 15.17 8.72
C ASN A 20 1.13 14.03 8.63
N ALA A 21 1.12 13.17 9.62
CA ALA A 21 0.18 12.06 9.72
C ALA A 21 -0.90 12.35 10.77
N ASP A 22 -2.13 11.87 10.54
CA ASP A 22 -3.20 11.96 11.53
C ASP A 22 -2.86 11.16 12.79
N LYS A 23 -2.14 10.04 12.61
CA LYS A 23 -1.77 9.16 13.70
C LYS A 23 -0.51 8.35 13.36
N THR A 24 0.29 8.10 14.39
CA THR A 24 1.49 7.25 14.28
C THR A 24 1.48 6.19 15.38
N TYR A 25 1.89 4.98 15.01
CA TYR A 25 2.08 3.87 15.93
C TYR A 25 3.50 3.33 15.82
N PHE A 26 4.19 3.17 16.95
CA PHE A 26 5.50 2.52 16.99
C PHE A 26 5.33 1.01 17.01
N VAL A 27 5.80 0.34 15.97
CA VAL A 27 5.82 -1.10 15.86
C VAL A 27 7.26 -1.59 15.95
N LEU A 28 7.61 -2.26 17.05
CA LEU A 28 8.99 -2.54 17.42
C LEU A 28 9.66 -3.66 16.61
N ASN A 29 8.86 -4.52 15.96
CA ASN A 29 9.37 -5.68 15.21
C ASN A 29 9.52 -5.41 13.70
N GLY A 30 9.77 -4.15 13.33
CA GLY A 30 10.04 -3.72 11.97
C GLY A 30 8.82 -3.70 11.04
N THR A 31 9.03 -3.27 9.79
CA THR A 31 7.97 -3.10 8.79
C THR A 31 7.22 -4.41 8.52
N SER A 32 7.87 -5.56 8.61
CA SER A 32 7.18 -6.85 8.45
C SER A 32 6.06 -7.07 9.46
N ALA A 33 6.23 -6.61 10.70
CA ALA A 33 5.19 -6.66 11.72
C ALA A 33 4.12 -5.59 11.46
N SER A 34 4.52 -4.37 11.08
CA SER A 34 3.59 -3.30 10.70
C SER A 34 2.67 -3.72 9.57
N ASN A 35 3.23 -4.29 8.50
CA ASN A 35 2.45 -4.83 7.39
C ASN A 35 1.41 -5.85 7.86
N LYS A 36 1.81 -6.84 8.66
CA LYS A 36 0.88 -7.85 9.17
C LYS A 36 -0.22 -7.25 10.04
N VAL A 37 0.10 -6.28 10.90
CA VAL A 37 -0.90 -5.58 11.73
C VAL A 37 -1.93 -4.89 10.86
N VAL A 38 -1.50 -4.09 9.87
CA VAL A 38 -2.40 -3.37 8.96
C VAL A 38 -3.23 -4.34 8.13
N LEU A 39 -2.61 -5.36 7.54
CA LEU A 39 -3.29 -6.33 6.70
C LEU A 39 -4.38 -7.09 7.47
N ASN A 40 -4.08 -7.54 8.69
CA ASN A 40 -5.07 -8.22 9.53
C ASN A 40 -6.15 -7.29 10.10
N ALA A 41 -5.87 -5.99 10.19
CA ALA A 41 -6.87 -5.00 10.60
C ALA A 41 -7.83 -4.62 9.47
N CYS A 42 -7.36 -4.64 8.21
CA CYS A 42 -8.11 -4.16 7.05
C CYS A 42 -8.78 -5.27 6.24
N LEU A 43 -8.26 -6.51 6.29
CA LEU A 43 -8.67 -7.60 5.41
C LEU A 43 -9.36 -8.73 6.17
N THR A 44 -10.35 -9.32 5.50
CA THR A 44 -11.06 -10.52 5.94
C THR A 44 -11.17 -11.53 4.78
N PRO A 45 -11.52 -12.81 5.06
CA PRO A 45 -11.75 -13.78 4.00
C PRO A 45 -12.79 -13.29 2.99
N GLY A 46 -12.47 -13.42 1.69
CA GLY A 46 -13.32 -12.95 0.59
C GLY A 46 -13.02 -11.52 0.10
N ASP A 47 -12.19 -10.76 0.83
CA ASP A 47 -11.72 -9.47 0.33
C ASP A 47 -10.74 -9.63 -0.83
N LEU A 48 -10.74 -8.66 -1.76
CA LEU A 48 -9.71 -8.55 -2.79
C LEU A 48 -8.62 -7.59 -2.35
N VAL A 49 -7.38 -8.01 -2.51
CA VAL A 49 -6.18 -7.20 -2.27
C VAL A 49 -5.36 -7.08 -3.55
N LEU A 50 -5.04 -5.83 -3.91
CA LEU A 50 -4.27 -5.49 -5.10
C LEU A 50 -2.82 -5.21 -4.72
N TYR A 51 -1.84 -5.93 -5.28
CA TYR A 51 -0.43 -5.66 -5.05
C TYR A 51 0.48 -6.35 -6.06
N ASP A 52 1.72 -5.87 -6.21
CA ASP A 52 2.68 -6.50 -7.10
C ASP A 52 3.32 -7.77 -6.49
N ARG A 53 3.70 -8.71 -7.35
CA ARG A 53 4.31 -10.00 -6.93
C ARG A 53 5.65 -9.86 -6.24
N ASN A 54 6.34 -8.74 -6.43
CA ASN A 54 7.65 -8.49 -5.85
C ASN A 54 7.59 -7.81 -4.50
N ASN A 55 6.39 -7.57 -4.00
CA ASN A 55 6.17 -7.04 -2.67
C ASN A 55 6.79 -7.96 -1.61
N HIS A 56 7.13 -7.38 -0.48
CA HIS A 56 7.78 -8.13 0.59
C HIS A 56 6.90 -9.30 1.07
N LYS A 57 7.53 -10.43 1.40
CA LYS A 57 6.83 -11.67 1.84
C LYS A 57 5.84 -11.47 2.99
N SER A 58 6.02 -10.43 3.82
CA SER A 58 5.08 -10.09 4.89
C SER A 58 3.68 -9.75 4.37
N ILE A 59 3.57 -9.21 3.14
CA ILE A 59 2.28 -8.93 2.49
C ILE A 59 1.56 -10.24 2.18
N ASN A 60 2.24 -11.19 1.54
CA ASN A 60 1.65 -12.51 1.28
C ASN A 60 1.23 -13.22 2.57
N HIS A 61 2.08 -13.18 3.61
CA HIS A 61 1.76 -13.81 4.88
C HIS A 61 0.59 -13.13 5.58
N GLY A 62 0.56 -11.80 5.63
CA GLY A 62 -0.51 -11.06 6.30
C GLY A 62 -1.83 -11.12 5.53
N ALA A 63 -1.81 -10.83 4.23
CA ALA A 63 -3.01 -10.74 3.42
C ALA A 63 -3.62 -12.11 3.08
N LEU A 64 -2.80 -13.06 2.64
CA LEU A 64 -3.31 -14.33 2.10
C LEU A 64 -3.42 -15.41 3.18
N LEU A 65 -2.32 -15.63 3.93
CA LEU A 65 -2.27 -16.75 4.89
C LEU A 65 -2.98 -16.43 6.19
N GLN A 66 -2.89 -15.21 6.70
CA GLN A 66 -3.50 -14.83 7.97
C GLN A 66 -4.90 -14.25 7.80
N ALA A 67 -5.09 -13.29 6.90
CA ALA A 67 -6.38 -12.65 6.69
C ALA A 67 -7.30 -13.40 5.71
N GLY A 68 -6.77 -14.31 4.89
CA GLY A 68 -7.56 -15.11 3.95
C GLY A 68 -8.09 -14.32 2.75
N ALA A 69 -7.51 -13.18 2.44
CA ALA A 69 -7.88 -12.37 1.29
C ALA A 69 -7.41 -13.00 -0.03
N SER A 70 -8.04 -12.61 -1.12
CA SER A 70 -7.70 -13.07 -2.48
C SER A 70 -6.90 -12.01 -3.24
N PRO A 71 -5.72 -12.35 -3.79
CA PRO A 71 -4.89 -11.36 -4.48
C PRO A 71 -5.33 -11.15 -5.92
N ILE A 72 -5.24 -9.91 -6.39
CA ILE A 72 -5.08 -9.53 -7.80
C ILE A 72 -3.66 -8.98 -7.91
N TYR A 73 -2.86 -9.55 -8.80
CA TYR A 73 -1.46 -9.19 -8.91
C TYR A 73 -1.23 -8.13 -9.98
N LEU A 74 -0.48 -7.09 -9.60
CA LEU A 74 0.11 -6.13 -10.53
C LEU A 74 1.39 -6.74 -11.12
N GLU A 75 1.51 -6.74 -12.43
CA GLU A 75 2.71 -7.21 -13.12
C GLU A 75 3.81 -6.14 -13.07
N THR A 76 5.05 -6.58 -12.92
CA THR A 76 6.23 -5.70 -12.95
C THR A 76 7.08 -5.99 -14.17
N ALA A 77 7.67 -4.93 -14.71
CA ALA A 77 8.65 -5.07 -15.78
C ALA A 77 9.89 -5.85 -15.30
N ARG A 78 10.57 -6.51 -16.23
CA ARG A 78 11.88 -7.14 -15.99
C ARG A 78 12.83 -6.80 -17.11
N ASN A 79 14.07 -6.49 -16.79
CA ASN A 79 15.08 -6.34 -17.80
C ASN A 79 15.66 -7.70 -18.24
N PRO A 80 16.47 -7.76 -19.31
CA PRO A 80 17.06 -9.02 -19.79
C PRO A 80 17.93 -9.75 -18.76
N TYR A 81 18.42 -9.07 -17.74
CA TYR A 81 19.24 -9.64 -16.65
C TYR A 81 18.42 -10.13 -15.46
N GLY A 82 17.07 -10.02 -15.53
CA GLY A 82 16.18 -10.47 -14.48
C GLY A 82 15.91 -9.46 -13.36
N PHE A 83 16.48 -8.25 -13.42
CA PHE A 83 16.16 -7.19 -12.47
C PHE A 83 14.72 -6.73 -12.66
N ILE A 84 14.08 -6.50 -11.54
CA ILE A 84 12.66 -6.11 -11.46
C ILE A 84 12.59 -4.60 -11.60
N GLY A 85 11.75 -4.14 -12.52
CA GLY A 85 11.42 -2.72 -12.71
C GLY A 85 10.14 -2.33 -12.00
N GLY A 86 9.58 -1.19 -12.40
CA GLY A 86 8.30 -0.70 -11.92
C GLY A 86 7.12 -1.58 -12.35
N ILE A 87 5.97 -1.34 -11.73
CA ILE A 87 4.69 -1.93 -12.14
C ILE A 87 4.38 -1.48 -13.56
N ASP A 88 3.94 -2.41 -14.39
CA ASP A 88 3.58 -2.17 -15.80
C ASP A 88 2.42 -1.17 -15.88
N GLU A 89 2.52 -0.17 -16.75
CA GLU A 89 1.53 0.92 -16.85
C GLU A 89 0.10 0.40 -17.07
N LYS A 90 -0.06 -0.68 -17.83
CA LYS A 90 -1.36 -1.34 -18.06
C LYS A 90 -2.04 -1.78 -16.75
N CYS A 91 -1.27 -2.07 -15.71
CA CYS A 91 -1.78 -2.53 -14.42
C CYS A 91 -2.45 -1.41 -13.62
N PHE A 92 -2.33 -0.17 -14.05
CA PHE A 92 -3.04 0.98 -13.49
C PHE A 92 -4.27 1.38 -14.33
N ASP A 93 -4.59 0.62 -15.39
CA ASP A 93 -5.80 0.82 -16.18
C ASP A 93 -7.00 0.16 -15.51
N GLU A 94 -8.08 0.94 -15.31
CA GLU A 94 -9.28 0.46 -14.62
C GLU A 94 -9.94 -0.70 -15.37
N ALA A 95 -10.04 -0.63 -16.70
CA ALA A 95 -10.69 -1.66 -17.48
C ALA A 95 -9.91 -2.98 -17.40
N TYR A 96 -8.58 -2.91 -17.40
CA TYR A 96 -7.72 -4.07 -17.19
C TYR A 96 -7.93 -4.67 -15.80
N LEU A 97 -7.93 -3.85 -14.75
CA LEU A 97 -8.13 -4.32 -13.37
C LEU A 97 -9.52 -4.94 -13.18
N ARG A 98 -10.57 -4.33 -13.72
CA ARG A 98 -11.93 -4.88 -13.66
C ARG A 98 -12.06 -6.20 -14.41
N LYS A 99 -11.35 -6.38 -15.52
CA LYS A 99 -11.26 -7.67 -16.22
C LYS A 99 -10.66 -8.74 -15.31
N LEU A 100 -9.55 -8.46 -14.64
CA LEU A 100 -8.91 -9.40 -13.71
C LEU A 100 -9.84 -9.74 -12.52
N VAL A 101 -10.61 -8.76 -12.02
CA VAL A 101 -11.62 -9.00 -10.99
C VAL A 101 -12.73 -9.92 -11.53
N ALA A 102 -13.24 -9.65 -12.74
CA ALA A 102 -14.30 -10.47 -13.35
C ALA A 102 -13.87 -11.93 -13.58
N GLU A 103 -12.60 -12.14 -13.95
CA GLU A 103 -12.04 -13.49 -14.12
C GLU A 103 -11.91 -14.25 -12.81
N LYS A 104 -11.68 -13.55 -11.68
CA LYS A 104 -11.41 -14.17 -10.39
C LYS A 104 -12.62 -14.20 -9.44
N VAL A 105 -13.35 -13.10 -9.36
CA VAL A 105 -14.51 -12.90 -8.47
C VAL A 105 -15.57 -12.11 -9.24
N PRO A 106 -16.32 -12.75 -10.16
CA PRO A 106 -17.25 -12.07 -11.08
C PRO A 106 -18.26 -11.16 -10.37
N GLU A 107 -18.70 -11.53 -9.18
CA GLU A 107 -19.68 -10.78 -8.40
C GLU A 107 -19.17 -9.40 -7.92
N LYS A 108 -17.84 -9.22 -7.87
CA LYS A 108 -17.21 -7.95 -7.50
C LYS A 108 -16.83 -7.07 -8.70
N ALA A 109 -16.94 -7.58 -9.93
CA ALA A 109 -16.48 -6.87 -11.13
C ALA A 109 -17.13 -5.49 -11.32
N ASN A 110 -18.40 -5.36 -10.96
CA ASN A 110 -19.18 -4.12 -11.06
C ASN A 110 -19.26 -3.32 -9.75
N ALA A 111 -18.55 -3.74 -8.71
CA ALA A 111 -18.50 -2.98 -7.47
C ALA A 111 -17.81 -1.61 -7.69
N LYS A 112 -18.30 -0.56 -7.03
CA LYS A 112 -17.66 0.77 -7.12
C LYS A 112 -16.19 0.67 -6.70
N ARG A 113 -15.91 0.02 -5.58
CA ARG A 113 -14.57 -0.26 -5.03
C ARG A 113 -14.41 -1.78 -4.87
N PRO A 114 -13.92 -2.48 -5.90
CA PRO A 114 -13.77 -3.93 -5.84
C PRO A 114 -12.66 -4.38 -4.90
N PHE A 115 -11.64 -3.53 -4.67
CA PHE A 115 -10.52 -3.84 -3.80
C PHE A 115 -10.72 -3.27 -2.39
N ARG A 116 -10.61 -4.14 -1.40
CA ARG A 116 -10.58 -3.69 -0.01
C ARG A 116 -9.29 -2.93 0.31
N LEU A 117 -8.17 -3.38 -0.26
CA LEU A 117 -6.86 -2.80 -0.01
C LEU A 117 -5.99 -2.92 -1.26
N ALA A 118 -5.30 -1.85 -1.64
CA ALA A 118 -4.12 -1.91 -2.49
C ALA A 118 -2.86 -1.77 -1.65
N VAL A 119 -1.81 -2.55 -1.96
CA VAL A 119 -0.50 -2.44 -1.32
C VAL A 119 0.54 -2.08 -2.37
N ILE A 120 1.14 -0.92 -2.23
CA ILE A 120 2.18 -0.42 -3.12
C ILE A 120 3.48 -0.32 -2.34
N GLN A 121 4.50 -1.03 -2.78
CA GLN A 121 5.84 -0.86 -2.26
C GLN A 121 6.40 0.45 -2.82
N LEU A 122 6.31 1.52 -2.03
CA LEU A 122 6.60 2.90 -2.48
C LEU A 122 8.03 3.05 -3.00
N GLY A 123 8.98 2.44 -2.32
CA GLY A 123 10.37 2.36 -2.75
C GLY A 123 10.88 0.93 -2.69
N THR A 124 11.38 0.41 -3.82
CA THR A 124 11.97 -0.93 -3.88
C THR A 124 13.46 -0.87 -3.58
N TYR A 125 14.05 -1.98 -3.16
CA TYR A 125 15.51 -2.09 -2.97
C TYR A 125 16.27 -1.98 -4.29
N ASP A 126 15.61 -2.15 -5.43
CA ASP A 126 16.19 -1.93 -6.78
C ASP A 126 16.21 -0.45 -7.20
N GLY A 127 15.67 0.44 -6.37
CA GLY A 127 15.67 1.89 -6.59
C GLY A 127 14.47 2.45 -7.34
N THR A 128 13.43 1.64 -7.62
CA THR A 128 12.16 2.16 -8.15
C THR A 128 11.43 2.89 -7.03
N ILE A 129 11.01 4.14 -7.29
CA ILE A 129 10.18 4.94 -6.38
C ILE A 129 8.96 5.41 -7.15
N TYR A 130 7.78 5.23 -6.58
CA TYR A 130 6.52 5.66 -7.19
C TYR A 130 6.15 7.07 -6.75
N ASN A 131 5.51 7.82 -7.66
CA ASN A 131 4.80 9.04 -7.31
C ASN A 131 3.48 8.67 -6.64
N ALA A 132 3.34 8.98 -5.36
CA ALA A 132 2.16 8.57 -4.58
C ALA A 132 0.87 9.21 -5.11
N ARG A 133 0.90 10.48 -5.56
CA ARG A 133 -0.28 11.15 -6.14
C ARG A 133 -0.76 10.42 -7.40
N GLN A 134 0.16 10.10 -8.31
CA GLN A 134 -0.19 9.38 -9.54
C GLN A 134 -0.78 7.99 -9.26
N VAL A 135 -0.30 7.29 -8.24
CA VAL A 135 -0.89 6.01 -7.82
C VAL A 135 -2.32 6.20 -7.36
N VAL A 136 -2.57 7.17 -6.47
CA VAL A 136 -3.93 7.47 -5.97
C VAL A 136 -4.85 7.88 -7.10
N ASP A 137 -4.44 8.78 -8.00
CA ASP A 137 -5.24 9.22 -9.15
C ASP A 137 -5.67 8.04 -10.05
N LYS A 138 -4.82 7.03 -10.19
CA LYS A 138 -5.09 5.89 -11.07
C LYS A 138 -5.95 4.80 -10.45
N ILE A 139 -5.74 4.49 -9.18
CA ILE A 139 -6.39 3.33 -8.54
C ILE A 139 -7.12 3.63 -7.23
N GLY A 140 -7.01 4.84 -6.67
CA GLY A 140 -7.62 5.18 -5.39
C GLY A 140 -9.13 4.96 -5.38
N HIS A 141 -9.82 5.41 -6.43
CA HIS A 141 -11.25 5.25 -6.58
C HIS A 141 -11.74 3.78 -6.67
N LEU A 142 -10.84 2.83 -6.90
CA LEU A 142 -11.12 1.40 -6.95
C LEU A 142 -10.87 0.68 -5.61
N CYS A 143 -10.32 1.36 -4.63
CA CYS A 143 -9.87 0.79 -3.37
C CYS A 143 -10.56 1.45 -2.17
N ASP A 144 -10.83 0.68 -1.10
CA ASP A 144 -11.25 1.30 0.17
C ASP A 144 -10.05 1.92 0.89
N TYR A 145 -8.87 1.29 0.78
CA TYR A 145 -7.62 1.74 1.38
C TYR A 145 -6.44 1.52 0.45
N ILE A 146 -5.40 2.35 0.60
CA ILE A 146 -4.09 2.13 0.00
C ILE A 146 -3.04 2.09 1.13
N LEU A 147 -2.25 1.03 1.16
CA LEU A 147 -1.07 0.88 2.02
C LEU A 147 0.18 1.15 1.18
N PHE A 148 0.92 2.20 1.50
CA PHE A 148 2.25 2.43 0.96
C PHE A 148 3.29 1.81 1.90
N ASP A 149 3.94 0.73 1.44
CA ASP A 149 5.08 0.14 2.14
C ASP A 149 6.33 0.94 1.83
N SER A 150 6.79 1.71 2.83
CA SER A 150 7.94 2.62 2.74
C SER A 150 9.16 2.10 3.52
N ALA A 151 9.34 0.78 3.60
CA ALA A 151 10.40 0.16 4.39
C ALA A 151 11.82 0.65 4.03
N TRP A 152 12.06 1.01 2.75
CA TRP A 152 13.34 1.48 2.21
C TRP A 152 13.44 2.99 2.09
N VAL A 153 12.35 3.67 2.26
CA VAL A 153 12.19 5.12 2.11
C VAL A 153 11.42 5.65 3.34
N GLY A 154 10.76 6.79 3.28
CA GLY A 154 10.01 7.35 4.43
C GLY A 154 10.53 8.72 4.82
N TYR A 155 11.47 9.24 4.04
CA TYR A 155 12.09 10.56 4.19
C TYR A 155 11.77 11.51 3.04
N GLU A 156 10.96 11.09 2.09
CA GLU A 156 10.69 11.76 0.81
C GLU A 156 10.16 13.17 1.04
N GLN A 157 9.27 13.36 2.00
CA GLN A 157 8.69 14.67 2.31
C GLN A 157 9.72 15.71 2.76
N PHE A 158 10.86 15.26 3.30
CA PHE A 158 11.94 16.14 3.78
C PHE A 158 12.95 16.48 2.68
N ILE A 159 12.86 15.84 1.51
CA ILE A 159 13.75 16.07 0.37
C ILE A 159 12.95 16.79 -0.74
N PRO A 160 13.25 18.06 -1.07
CA PRO A 160 12.43 18.85 -1.98
C PRO A 160 12.10 18.17 -3.31
N MET A 161 13.06 17.48 -3.92
CA MET A 161 12.87 16.78 -5.20
C MET A 161 12.06 15.49 -5.12
N MET A 162 11.78 14.97 -3.91
CA MET A 162 11.06 13.72 -3.70
C MET A 162 9.66 13.93 -3.10
N ARG A 163 9.23 15.16 -2.89
CA ARG A 163 7.98 15.47 -2.18
C ARG A 163 6.76 14.83 -2.81
N ASP A 164 6.71 14.77 -4.14
CA ASP A 164 5.59 14.15 -4.88
C ASP A 164 5.52 12.62 -4.71
N CYS A 165 6.59 12.02 -4.20
CA CYS A 165 6.60 10.60 -3.86
C CYS A 165 6.02 10.31 -2.47
N SER A 166 5.85 11.34 -1.61
CA SER A 166 5.38 11.12 -0.25
C SER A 166 3.87 10.99 -0.16
N PRO A 167 3.34 9.86 0.31
CA PRO A 167 1.90 9.72 0.55
C PRO A 167 1.39 10.60 1.69
N LEU A 168 2.27 11.03 2.61
CA LEU A 168 1.92 11.86 3.76
C LEU A 168 1.75 13.35 3.42
N LEU A 169 2.05 13.75 2.20
CA LEU A 169 1.83 15.11 1.68
C LEU A 169 0.64 15.18 0.72
N LEU A 170 -0.07 14.08 0.52
CA LEU A 170 -1.27 14.06 -0.32
C LEU A 170 -2.41 14.81 0.38
N ASP A 171 -3.04 15.70 -0.38
CA ASP A 171 -4.35 16.25 -0.03
C ASP A 171 -5.40 15.36 -0.69
N LEU A 172 -6.09 14.58 0.13
CA LEU A 172 -7.04 13.57 -0.33
C LEU A 172 -8.46 14.09 -0.19
N GLY A 173 -9.20 14.05 -1.29
CA GLY A 173 -10.62 14.37 -1.31
C GLY A 173 -11.49 13.12 -1.09
N PRO A 174 -12.81 13.30 -0.96
CA PRO A 174 -13.75 12.18 -0.75
C PRO A 174 -13.86 11.22 -1.93
N ASP A 175 -13.38 11.63 -3.11
CA ASP A 175 -13.44 10.84 -4.35
C ASP A 175 -12.10 10.17 -4.71
N ASP A 176 -11.06 10.41 -3.92
CA ASP A 176 -9.74 9.79 -4.07
C ASP A 176 -9.72 8.31 -3.67
#